data_08b02e6aaea525f855d47b2972072c1f
#
_entry.id   08b02e6aaea525f855d47b2972072c1f
#
_cell.length_a   1.000
_cell.length_b   1.000
_cell.length_c   1.000
_cell.angle_alpha   90.00
_cell.angle_beta   90.00
_cell.angle_gamma   90.00
#
_symmetry.space_group_name_H-M   'P 1'
#
loop_
_entity.id
_entity.type
_entity.pdbx_description
1 polymer ?
#
loop_
_entity_poly.entity_id
_entity_poly.type
_entity_poly.pdbx_seq_one_letter_code
_entity_poly.pdbx_strand_id
1 'polypeptide(L)'
;MLAERSGLQSHVVWAALGVTIERGEEHNELWRHLGVERPTSWAADLSYEPGDLYPDAIACLESAQALGLLVGLVGNQPELMERWAREQSLPADVISSSASLGVKKPDPRFFELVVELAGCDASEVAYVGDRVDNDVLPAAAAGLVAVHVRRGPWGRLRATPPEATVGIDDLASLADALASLL
;
A
#
# COMPACT_ATOMS: atom_id res chain seq x y z
N MET A 1 -6.65 -15.29 9.36
CA MET A 1 -6.24 -14.33 10.41
C MET A 1 -7.38 -13.46 10.95
N LEU A 2 -7.99 -12.50 10.19
CA LEU A 2 -9.14 -11.67 10.70
C LEU A 2 -10.35 -12.52 11.09
N ALA A 3 -10.74 -13.47 10.26
CA ALA A 3 -11.85 -14.38 10.50
C ALA A 3 -11.62 -15.26 11.73
N GLU A 4 -10.44 -15.84 11.89
CA GLU A 4 -10.10 -16.68 13.04
C GLU A 4 -10.21 -15.92 14.35
N ARG A 5 -9.74 -14.67 14.39
CA ARG A 5 -9.77 -13.81 15.58
C ARG A 5 -11.16 -13.30 15.94
N SER A 6 -12.01 -13.10 14.94
CA SER A 6 -13.40 -12.68 15.16
C SER A 6 -14.35 -13.84 15.49
N GLY A 7 -13.92 -15.09 15.31
CA GLY A 7 -14.80 -16.27 15.38
C GLY A 7 -15.83 -16.33 14.25
N LEU A 8 -15.69 -15.49 13.23
CA LEU A 8 -16.60 -15.40 12.10
C LEU A 8 -16.03 -16.13 10.86
N GLN A 9 -16.90 -16.49 9.95
CA GLN A 9 -16.47 -17.07 8.69
C GLN A 9 -15.85 -16.03 7.77
N SER A 10 -14.82 -16.41 7.00
CA SER A 10 -14.05 -15.50 6.15
C SER A 10 -14.92 -14.67 5.20
N HIS A 11 -15.95 -15.26 4.59
CA HIS A 11 -16.84 -14.55 3.68
C HIS A 11 -17.64 -13.43 4.34
N VAL A 12 -17.99 -13.58 5.64
CA VAL A 12 -18.67 -12.53 6.42
C VAL A 12 -17.73 -11.34 6.63
N VAL A 13 -16.46 -11.62 6.95
CA VAL A 13 -15.43 -10.59 7.13
C VAL A 13 -15.17 -9.86 5.82
N TRP A 14 -15.06 -10.59 4.70
CA TRP A 14 -14.89 -9.99 3.38
C TRP A 14 -16.09 -9.14 2.94
N ALA A 15 -17.31 -9.59 3.23
CA ALA A 15 -18.53 -8.82 2.93
C ALA A 15 -18.56 -7.50 3.72
N ALA A 16 -18.23 -7.54 5.01
CA ALA A 16 -18.16 -6.34 5.85
C ALA A 16 -17.06 -5.38 5.36
N LEU A 17 -15.90 -5.90 4.96
CA LEU A 17 -14.85 -5.08 4.35
C LEU A 17 -15.33 -4.42 3.05
N GLY A 18 -16.05 -5.13 2.20
CA GLY A 18 -16.65 -4.56 0.99
C GLY A 18 -17.60 -3.40 1.30
N VAL A 19 -18.43 -3.51 2.35
CA VAL A 19 -19.31 -2.44 2.81
C VAL A 19 -18.50 -1.23 3.30
N THR A 20 -17.45 -1.47 4.08
CA THR A 20 -16.54 -0.42 4.58
C THR A 20 -15.93 0.37 3.41
N ILE A 21 -15.42 -0.34 2.40
CA ILE A 21 -14.82 0.27 1.21
C ILE A 21 -15.85 1.07 0.42
N GLU A 22 -17.02 0.50 0.17
CA GLU A 22 -18.08 1.14 -0.61
C GLU A 22 -18.54 2.45 0.03
N ARG A 23 -18.57 2.50 1.37
CA ARG A 23 -18.93 3.68 2.12
C ARG A 23 -17.80 4.71 2.26
N GLY A 24 -16.59 4.41 1.81
CA GLY A 24 -15.42 5.27 1.98
C GLY A 24 -14.99 5.40 3.45
N GLU A 25 -15.29 4.41 4.27
CA GLU A 25 -14.98 4.40 5.70
C GLU A 25 -13.56 3.86 5.93
N GLU A 26 -12.96 4.22 7.08
CA GLU A 26 -11.70 3.65 7.51
C GLU A 26 -11.82 2.13 7.74
N HIS A 27 -10.78 1.37 7.42
CA HIS A 27 -10.82 -0.09 7.51
C HIS A 27 -11.17 -0.62 8.90
N ASN A 28 -10.94 0.16 9.97
CA ASN A 28 -11.31 -0.20 11.33
C ASN A 28 -12.83 -0.22 11.57
N GLU A 29 -13.63 0.46 10.74
CA GLU A 29 -15.08 0.44 10.80
C GLU A 29 -15.66 -0.94 10.46
N LEU A 30 -14.86 -1.80 9.84
CA LEU A 30 -15.16 -3.21 9.62
C LEU A 30 -15.71 -3.88 10.88
N TRP A 31 -15.11 -3.62 12.05
CA TRP A 31 -15.51 -4.24 13.32
C TRP A 31 -16.92 -3.84 13.73
N ARG A 32 -17.30 -2.58 13.49
CA ARG A 32 -18.66 -2.09 13.71
C ARG A 32 -19.68 -2.80 12.80
N HIS A 33 -19.34 -3.00 11.53
CA HIS A 33 -20.20 -3.73 10.58
C HIS A 33 -20.35 -5.20 10.95
N LEU A 34 -19.33 -5.79 11.55
CA LEU A 34 -19.37 -7.16 12.05
C LEU A 34 -20.12 -7.33 13.38
N GLY A 35 -20.43 -6.22 14.08
CA GLY A 35 -21.07 -6.25 15.41
C GLY A 35 -20.19 -6.85 16.49
N VAL A 36 -18.86 -6.83 16.32
CA VAL A 36 -17.88 -7.36 17.28
C VAL A 36 -16.90 -6.28 17.68
N GLU A 37 -16.38 -6.37 18.90
CA GLU A 37 -15.33 -5.46 19.36
C GLU A 37 -14.01 -5.74 18.61
N ARG A 38 -13.28 -4.66 18.32
CA ARG A 38 -11.94 -4.78 17.76
C ARG A 38 -11.01 -5.45 18.77
N PRO A 39 -10.30 -6.53 18.41
CA PRO A 39 -9.33 -7.15 19.30
C PRO A 39 -8.24 -6.15 19.73
N THR A 40 -8.04 -6.02 21.05
CA THR A 40 -7.03 -5.10 21.62
C THR A 40 -5.59 -5.54 21.36
N SER A 41 -5.37 -6.85 21.16
CA SER A 41 -4.06 -7.45 20.87
C SER A 41 -3.67 -7.41 19.38
N TRP A 42 -4.46 -6.73 18.55
CA TRP A 42 -4.24 -6.71 17.10
C TRP A 42 -2.80 -6.40 16.69
N ALA A 43 -2.16 -5.42 17.33
CA ALA A 43 -0.79 -5.01 17.00
C ALA A 43 0.29 -5.94 17.58
N ALA A 44 0.01 -6.58 18.72
CA ALA A 44 0.98 -7.44 19.41
C ALA A 44 1.23 -8.78 18.69
N ASP A 45 0.23 -9.24 17.94
CA ASP A 45 0.27 -10.54 17.26
C ASP A 45 0.53 -10.42 15.75
N LEU A 46 0.95 -9.25 15.27
CA LEU A 46 1.32 -9.08 13.87
C LEU A 46 2.60 -9.87 13.59
N SER A 47 2.55 -10.70 12.56
CA SER A 47 3.69 -11.36 11.96
C SER A 47 3.61 -11.18 10.44
N TYR A 48 4.74 -11.20 9.80
CA TYR A 48 4.85 -11.17 8.36
C TYR A 48 5.57 -12.41 7.88
N GLU A 49 5.07 -13.00 6.81
CA GLU A 49 5.65 -14.19 6.18
C GLU A 49 5.84 -13.93 4.68
N PRO A 50 6.78 -14.61 4.01
CA PRO A 50 6.96 -14.46 2.56
C PRO A 50 5.68 -14.71 1.76
N GLY A 51 4.78 -15.56 2.27
CA GLY A 51 3.47 -15.84 1.68
C GLY A 51 2.46 -14.68 1.76
N ASP A 52 2.74 -13.63 2.52
CA ASP A 52 1.92 -12.42 2.56
C ASP A 52 2.21 -11.47 1.38
N LEU A 53 3.34 -11.67 0.70
CA LEU A 53 3.65 -10.93 -0.52
C LEU A 53 2.81 -11.44 -1.69
N TYR A 54 2.46 -10.53 -2.58
CA TYR A 54 1.91 -10.94 -3.86
C TYR A 54 2.97 -11.72 -4.67
N PRO A 55 2.57 -12.75 -5.46
CA PRO A 55 3.51 -13.60 -6.18
C PRO A 55 4.44 -12.86 -7.14
N ASP A 56 4.02 -11.71 -7.65
CA ASP A 56 4.77 -10.84 -8.56
C ASP A 56 5.53 -9.69 -7.87
N ALA A 57 5.47 -9.61 -6.52
CA ALA A 57 6.05 -8.47 -5.79
C ALA A 57 7.57 -8.40 -5.93
N ILE A 58 8.29 -9.51 -5.70
CA ILE A 58 9.76 -9.54 -5.79
C ILE A 58 10.22 -9.22 -7.21
N ALA A 59 9.64 -9.89 -8.21
CA ALA A 59 9.98 -9.66 -9.61
C ALA A 59 9.71 -8.21 -10.05
N CYS A 60 8.67 -7.59 -9.52
CA CYS A 60 8.38 -6.18 -9.76
C CYS A 60 9.48 -5.26 -9.23
N LEU A 61 9.91 -5.46 -7.97
CA LEU A 61 10.97 -4.66 -7.37
C LEU A 61 12.30 -4.82 -8.13
N GLU A 62 12.67 -6.06 -8.48
CA GLU A 62 13.86 -6.36 -9.27
C GLU A 62 13.80 -5.71 -10.66
N SER A 63 12.64 -5.75 -11.32
CA SER A 63 12.44 -5.11 -12.63
C SER A 63 12.58 -3.59 -12.56
N ALA A 64 12.07 -2.95 -11.50
CA ALA A 64 12.23 -1.52 -11.28
C ALA A 64 13.72 -1.15 -11.06
N GLN A 65 14.45 -1.93 -10.27
CA GLN A 65 15.89 -1.74 -10.09
C GLN A 65 16.67 -1.95 -11.41
N ALA A 66 16.25 -2.91 -12.24
CA ALA A 66 16.86 -3.15 -13.55
C ALA A 66 16.70 -1.97 -14.53
N LEU A 67 15.66 -1.15 -14.35
CA LEU A 67 15.50 0.14 -15.05
C LEU A 67 16.40 1.26 -14.50
N GLY A 68 17.19 0.99 -13.47
CA GLY A 68 18.03 1.98 -12.80
C GLY A 68 17.27 2.89 -11.83
N LEU A 69 16.04 2.54 -11.46
CA LEU A 69 15.23 3.31 -10.52
C LEU A 69 15.63 2.99 -9.07
N LEU A 70 15.61 4.00 -8.20
CA LEU A 70 15.62 3.81 -6.77
C LEU A 70 14.26 3.21 -6.33
N VAL A 71 14.31 2.10 -5.62
CA VAL A 71 13.11 1.36 -5.19
C VAL A 71 12.84 1.56 -3.71
N GLY A 72 11.66 2.07 -3.36
CA GLY A 72 11.20 2.30 -1.99
C GLY A 72 10.02 1.44 -1.59
N LEU A 73 10.06 0.89 -0.37
CA LEU A 73 8.92 0.28 0.33
C LEU A 73 8.51 1.21 1.47
N VAL A 74 7.47 2.01 1.26
CA VAL A 74 7.02 3.01 2.24
C VAL A 74 5.50 2.98 2.35
N GLY A 75 4.97 2.80 3.58
CA GLY A 75 3.53 2.65 3.75
C GLY A 75 3.03 2.83 5.19
N ASN A 76 1.69 2.77 5.36
CA ASN A 76 1.04 2.79 6.68
C ASN A 76 1.25 1.45 7.39
N GLN A 77 2.43 1.27 7.95
CA GLN A 77 2.88 0.03 8.56
C GLN A 77 3.58 0.28 9.91
N PRO A 78 3.64 -0.71 10.80
CA PRO A 78 4.48 -0.65 11.98
C PRO A 78 5.96 -0.91 11.61
N GLU A 79 6.90 -0.49 12.47
CA GLU A 79 8.33 -0.75 12.30
C GLU A 79 8.68 -2.25 12.18
N LEU A 80 7.81 -3.13 12.67
CA LEU A 80 7.97 -4.58 12.51
C LEU A 80 8.06 -4.98 11.02
N MET A 81 7.29 -4.31 10.15
CA MET A 81 7.35 -4.55 8.70
C MET A 81 8.73 -4.17 8.14
N GLU A 82 9.31 -3.05 8.57
CA GLU A 82 10.65 -2.62 8.11
C GLU A 82 11.71 -3.66 8.48
N ARG A 83 11.70 -4.13 9.75
CA ARG A 83 12.64 -5.17 10.20
C ARG A 83 12.49 -6.44 9.39
N TRP A 84 11.26 -6.92 9.25
CA TRP A 84 10.96 -8.11 8.46
C TRP A 84 11.44 -7.97 6.99
N ALA A 85 11.12 -6.86 6.34
CA ALA A 85 11.51 -6.62 4.95
C ALA A 85 13.04 -6.60 4.77
N ARG A 86 13.78 -6.04 5.73
CA ARG A 86 15.25 -6.06 5.74
C ARG A 86 15.80 -7.47 6.00
N GLU A 87 15.21 -8.21 6.94
CA GLU A 87 15.58 -9.61 7.24
C GLU A 87 15.36 -10.53 6.03
N GLN A 88 14.30 -10.30 5.26
CA GLN A 88 14.03 -11.01 4.00
C GLN A 88 14.91 -10.52 2.84
N SER A 89 15.71 -9.47 3.03
CA SER A 89 16.53 -8.87 1.96
C SER A 89 15.68 -8.51 0.74
N LEU A 90 14.50 -7.91 0.95
CA LEU A 90 13.66 -7.48 -0.16
C LEU A 90 14.43 -6.49 -1.05
N PRO A 91 14.30 -6.57 -2.39
CA PRO A 91 15.03 -5.72 -3.32
C PRO A 91 14.47 -4.29 -3.31
N ALA A 92 14.88 -3.53 -2.28
CA ALA A 92 14.49 -2.14 -2.06
C ALA A 92 15.66 -1.36 -1.45
N ASP A 93 15.89 -0.16 -1.99
CA ASP A 93 16.95 0.74 -1.54
C ASP A 93 16.51 1.52 -0.29
N VAL A 94 15.21 1.80 -0.19
CA VAL A 94 14.59 2.50 0.93
C VAL A 94 13.47 1.65 1.52
N ILE A 95 13.51 1.40 2.83
CA ILE A 95 12.43 0.73 3.55
C ILE A 95 12.07 1.59 4.76
N SER A 96 10.82 2.08 4.81
CA SER A 96 10.32 2.93 5.88
C SER A 96 8.82 2.69 6.15
N SER A 97 8.33 3.16 7.28
CA SER A 97 6.93 3.00 7.67
C SER A 97 6.36 4.28 8.27
N SER A 98 5.04 4.38 8.31
CA SER A 98 4.38 5.49 9.01
C SER A 98 4.74 5.56 10.50
N ALA A 99 5.10 4.43 11.11
CA ALA A 99 5.52 4.41 12.51
C ALA A 99 6.88 5.09 12.70
N SER A 100 7.87 4.81 11.85
CA SER A 100 9.18 5.45 11.90
C SER A 100 9.16 6.91 11.40
N LEU A 101 8.29 7.22 10.44
CA LEU A 101 8.13 8.59 9.93
C LEU A 101 7.34 9.50 10.89
N GLY A 102 6.59 8.93 11.84
CA GLY A 102 5.72 9.68 12.74
C GLY A 102 4.48 10.29 12.07
N VAL A 103 4.21 9.96 10.84
CA VAL A 103 3.09 10.45 10.03
C VAL A 103 2.55 9.34 9.13
N LYS A 104 1.27 9.35 8.83
CA LYS A 104 0.60 8.30 8.03
C LYS A 104 -0.18 8.89 6.87
N LYS A 105 -0.32 8.13 5.79
CA LYS A 105 -1.25 8.45 4.71
C LYS A 105 -2.69 8.56 5.24
N PRO A 106 -3.51 9.49 4.72
CA PRO A 106 -3.27 10.35 3.56
C PRO A 106 -2.68 11.73 3.90
N ASP A 107 -2.04 11.93 5.05
CA ASP A 107 -1.45 13.22 5.43
C ASP A 107 -0.45 13.68 4.34
N PRO A 108 -0.56 14.91 3.79
CA PRO A 108 0.39 15.42 2.80
C PRO A 108 1.86 15.34 3.24
N ARG A 109 2.13 15.52 4.53
CA ARG A 109 3.50 15.43 5.08
C ARG A 109 4.12 14.05 4.85
N PHE A 110 3.32 12.99 4.80
CA PHE A 110 3.83 11.65 4.47
C PHE A 110 4.48 11.62 3.08
N PHE A 111 3.83 12.22 2.08
CA PHE A 111 4.32 12.25 0.70
C PHE A 111 5.52 13.18 0.53
N GLU A 112 5.59 14.30 1.27
CA GLU A 112 6.77 15.14 1.35
C GLU A 112 7.99 14.35 1.86
N LEU A 113 7.80 13.55 2.93
CA LEU A 113 8.87 12.68 3.46
C LEU A 113 9.26 11.57 2.47
N VAL A 114 8.33 11.05 1.69
CA VAL A 114 8.64 10.09 0.60
C VAL A 114 9.56 10.74 -0.43
N VAL A 115 9.29 11.97 -0.84
CA VAL A 115 10.14 12.73 -1.75
C VAL A 115 11.52 13.02 -1.14
N GLU A 116 11.57 13.42 0.14
CA GLU A 116 12.83 13.60 0.87
C GLU A 116 13.68 12.31 0.90
N LEU A 117 13.03 11.15 1.13
CA LEU A 117 13.71 9.84 1.12
C LEU A 117 14.19 9.43 -0.28
N ALA A 118 13.47 9.79 -1.34
CA ALA A 118 13.86 9.54 -2.72
C ALA A 118 15.03 10.43 -3.16
N GLY A 119 15.16 11.63 -2.61
CA GLY A 119 16.24 12.56 -2.91
C GLY A 119 16.19 13.17 -4.30
N CYS A 120 15.00 13.25 -4.93
CA CYS A 120 14.76 13.83 -6.25
C CYS A 120 13.48 14.68 -6.24
N ASP A 121 13.11 15.27 -7.36
CA ASP A 121 11.89 16.08 -7.44
C ASP A 121 10.64 15.22 -7.36
N ALA A 122 9.53 15.76 -6.81
CA ALA A 122 8.27 15.02 -6.63
C ALA A 122 7.77 14.40 -7.96
N SER A 123 7.93 15.11 -9.08
CA SER A 123 7.54 14.64 -10.42
C SER A 123 8.36 13.45 -10.93
N GLU A 124 9.48 13.14 -10.29
CA GLU A 124 10.35 11.99 -10.60
C GLU A 124 10.07 10.78 -9.67
N VAL A 125 9.15 10.93 -8.70
CA VAL A 125 8.76 9.88 -7.77
C VAL A 125 7.46 9.24 -8.20
N ALA A 126 7.47 7.95 -8.54
CA ALA A 126 6.25 7.18 -8.75
C ALA A 126 5.78 6.56 -7.43
N TYR A 127 4.56 6.92 -6.99
CA TYR A 127 3.92 6.32 -5.82
C TYR A 127 2.86 5.33 -6.25
N VAL A 128 3.04 4.07 -5.87
CA VAL A 128 2.22 2.93 -6.30
C VAL A 128 1.36 2.46 -5.14
N GLY A 129 0.03 2.47 -5.31
CA GLY A 129 -0.88 2.05 -4.26
C GLY A 129 -2.24 1.60 -4.80
N ASP A 130 -3.00 0.90 -3.95
CA ASP A 130 -4.31 0.34 -4.29
C ASP A 130 -5.49 1.15 -3.74
N ARG A 131 -5.23 2.07 -2.81
CA ARG A 131 -6.27 2.92 -2.22
C ARG A 131 -6.31 4.29 -2.88
N VAL A 132 -7.42 4.56 -3.58
CA VAL A 132 -7.63 5.85 -4.26
C VAL A 132 -7.57 7.01 -3.27
N ASP A 133 -8.24 6.90 -2.13
CA ASP A 133 -8.35 7.92 -1.09
C ASP A 133 -7.07 8.13 -0.27
N ASN A 134 -6.27 7.09 -0.14
CA ASN A 134 -5.15 7.05 0.79
C ASN A 134 -3.78 7.10 0.09
N ASP A 135 -3.72 6.63 -1.16
CA ASP A 135 -2.49 6.54 -1.94
C ASP A 135 -2.52 7.46 -3.16
N VAL A 136 -3.49 7.26 -4.07
CA VAL A 136 -3.47 7.82 -5.42
C VAL A 136 -3.74 9.33 -5.42
N LEU A 137 -4.88 9.75 -4.85
CA LEU A 137 -5.25 11.18 -4.82
C LEU A 137 -4.26 12.02 -4.03
N PRO A 138 -3.81 11.61 -2.81
CA PRO A 138 -2.85 12.41 -2.08
C PRO A 138 -1.44 12.41 -2.71
N ALA A 139 -1.00 11.32 -3.36
CA ALA A 139 0.24 11.31 -4.11
C ALA A 139 0.18 12.28 -5.30
N ALA A 140 -0.90 12.25 -6.09
CA ALA A 140 -1.11 13.19 -7.19
C ALA A 140 -1.16 14.64 -6.70
N ALA A 141 -1.85 14.91 -5.59
CA ALA A 141 -1.91 16.24 -4.98
C ALA A 141 -0.56 16.76 -4.50
N ALA A 142 0.36 15.86 -4.12
CA ALA A 142 1.73 16.18 -3.75
C ALA A 142 2.68 16.28 -4.95
N GLY A 143 2.17 16.14 -6.19
CA GLY A 143 2.95 16.26 -7.42
C GLY A 143 3.71 15.01 -7.84
N LEU A 144 3.46 13.85 -7.20
CA LEU A 144 4.07 12.60 -7.56
C LEU A 144 3.37 11.97 -8.79
N VAL A 145 4.07 11.08 -9.49
CA VAL A 145 3.48 10.18 -10.48
C VAL A 145 2.63 9.15 -9.75
N ALA A 146 1.31 9.34 -9.75
CA ALA A 146 0.39 8.49 -9.01
C ALA A 146 0.01 7.24 -9.82
N VAL A 147 0.37 6.05 -9.34
CA VAL A 147 0.06 4.77 -9.98
C VAL A 147 -0.99 4.02 -9.17
N HIS A 148 -2.15 3.78 -9.79
CA HIS A 148 -3.22 3.00 -9.17
C HIS A 148 -3.11 1.51 -9.53
N VAL A 149 -2.86 0.67 -8.53
CA VAL A 149 -2.91 -0.80 -8.69
C VAL A 149 -4.32 -1.28 -8.42
N ARG A 150 -5.02 -1.73 -9.46
CA ARG A 150 -6.39 -2.27 -9.36
C ARG A 150 -6.40 -3.71 -8.82
N ARG A 151 -5.82 -3.89 -7.65
CA ARG A 151 -5.64 -5.19 -7.00
C ARG A 151 -6.13 -5.16 -5.56
N GLY A 152 -6.44 -6.35 -5.03
CA GLY A 152 -7.04 -6.43 -3.70
C GLY A 152 -8.44 -5.83 -3.64
N PRO A 153 -9.08 -5.84 -2.48
CA PRO A 153 -10.45 -5.34 -2.34
C PRO A 153 -10.55 -3.83 -2.57
N TRP A 154 -9.59 -3.05 -2.14
CA TRP A 154 -9.57 -1.60 -2.31
C TRP A 154 -9.40 -1.20 -3.77
N GLY A 155 -8.38 -1.72 -4.45
CA GLY A 155 -8.13 -1.38 -5.85
C GLY A 155 -9.17 -1.91 -6.83
N ARG A 156 -9.84 -3.03 -6.50
CA ARG A 156 -10.89 -3.61 -7.37
C ARG A 156 -12.24 -2.93 -7.24
N LEU A 157 -12.59 -2.42 -6.06
CA LEU A 157 -13.88 -1.78 -5.81
C LEU A 157 -13.91 -0.29 -6.16
N ARG A 158 -12.77 0.30 -6.47
CA ARG A 158 -12.68 1.72 -6.89
C ARG A 158 -12.12 1.84 -8.30
N ALA A 159 -12.77 2.68 -9.10
CA ALA A 159 -12.25 3.04 -10.42
C ALA A 159 -10.97 3.85 -10.29
N THR A 160 -10.06 3.70 -11.26
CA THR A 160 -8.88 4.57 -11.36
C THR A 160 -9.35 6.02 -11.58
N PRO A 161 -9.00 6.96 -10.70
CA PRO A 161 -9.41 8.34 -10.83
C PRO A 161 -8.62 9.05 -11.94
N PRO A 162 -9.14 10.14 -12.52
CA PRO A 162 -8.46 10.90 -13.57
C PRO A 162 -7.14 11.55 -13.11
N GLU A 163 -6.96 11.73 -11.80
CA GLU A 163 -5.72 12.25 -11.19
C GLU A 163 -4.58 11.21 -11.19
N ALA A 164 -4.89 9.91 -11.35
CA ALA A 164 -3.87 8.89 -11.49
C ALA A 164 -3.17 9.04 -12.84
N THR A 165 -1.83 9.06 -12.82
CA THR A 165 -1.02 9.08 -14.04
C THR A 165 -1.18 7.78 -14.82
N VAL A 166 -1.23 6.64 -14.10
CA VAL A 166 -1.33 5.30 -14.67
C VAL A 166 -2.20 4.41 -13.79
N GLY A 167 -2.96 3.50 -14.42
CA GLY A 167 -3.65 2.39 -13.76
C GLY A 167 -3.14 1.05 -14.27
N ILE A 168 -2.76 0.15 -13.35
CA ILE A 168 -2.29 -1.20 -13.67
C ILE A 168 -3.13 -2.25 -12.95
N ASP A 169 -3.22 -3.47 -13.50
CA ASP A 169 -3.98 -4.58 -12.89
C ASP A 169 -3.12 -5.52 -12.04
N ASP A 170 -1.80 -5.50 -12.26
CA ASP A 170 -0.82 -6.33 -11.57
C ASP A 170 0.51 -5.59 -11.46
N LEU A 171 1.40 -6.09 -10.60
CA LEU A 171 2.72 -5.50 -10.41
C LEU A 171 3.68 -5.86 -11.56
N ALA A 172 3.41 -6.94 -12.30
CA ALA A 172 4.23 -7.32 -13.44
C ALA A 172 4.23 -6.25 -14.55
N SER A 173 3.13 -5.50 -14.66
CA SER A 173 2.96 -4.41 -15.65
C SER A 173 3.64 -3.10 -15.23
N LEU A 174 4.14 -2.97 -13.99
CA LEU A 174 4.64 -1.70 -13.46
C LEU A 174 5.87 -1.20 -14.20
N ALA A 175 6.85 -2.07 -14.44
CA ALA A 175 8.11 -1.67 -15.09
C ALA A 175 7.86 -1.10 -16.50
N ASP A 176 7.00 -1.75 -17.30
CA ASP A 176 6.64 -1.27 -18.65
C ASP A 176 5.87 0.05 -18.58
N ALA A 177 4.96 0.18 -17.61
CA ALA A 177 4.20 1.41 -17.40
C ALA A 177 5.13 2.59 -17.04
N LEU A 178 6.10 2.39 -16.14
CA LEU A 178 7.09 3.40 -15.77
C LEU A 178 8.03 3.73 -16.93
N ALA A 179 8.52 2.73 -17.66
CA ALA A 179 9.38 2.93 -18.81
C ALA A 179 8.74 3.80 -19.90
N SER A 180 7.41 3.81 -20.00
CA SER A 180 6.68 4.67 -20.94
C SER A 180 6.59 6.13 -20.50
N LEU A 181 6.96 6.44 -19.26
CA LEU A 181 6.94 7.80 -18.68
C LEU A 181 8.34 8.44 -18.64
N LEU A 182 9.39 7.63 -18.79
CA LEU A 182 10.79 8.06 -18.87
C LEU A 182 11.14 8.56 -20.27
#